data_16afe6e5e3b380d196122b762b109429
#
_entry.id   16afe6e5e3b380d196122b762b109429
#
_cell.length_a   1.000
_cell.length_b   1.000
_cell.length_c   1.000
_cell.angle_alpha   90.00
_cell.angle_beta   90.00
_cell.angle_gamma   90.00
#
_symmetry.space_group_name_H-M   'P 1'
#
loop_
_entity.id
_entity.type
_entity.pdbx_description
1 polymer ?
#
loop_
_entity_poly.entity_id
_entity_poly.type
_entity_poly.pdbx_seq_one_letter_code
_entity_poly.pdbx_strand_id
1 'polypeptide(L)'
;MKDFSIVIAHRGDPMGLWATIHSCEIDLKGSNYDYEYCIVANGEGESKKVRRSHVAGVDLERILHFLHKSGKLGHTTLLQKSISPPSARQLGTQMAKGKYLFFLDNHCLVDKNYFRRAMYDFEKFGMDMLHSTTKFFEGDIVCYEYRLKLEKNFWADSATSPKDDFRPYRIAAGGHGGFAVKADVWRETGGYWNGFVGYGGEEMYFDLKMAMLDKTNYIDPLLIHYHYAGARPYARHYTDDFYKNMMMSAHIIGGESWLYKVYDAFSTNYPKNKTSHYDLMVEAYVQSAERRNWLSKIQSRSLDEQLRLFSDLDIAH
;
A
#
# COMPACT_ATOMS: atom_id res chain seq x y z
N MET A 1 5.18 -20.76 -13.62
CA MET A 1 5.22 -19.48 -12.86
C MET A 1 3.90 -18.80 -13.18
N LYS A 2 3.19 -18.30 -12.19
CA LYS A 2 1.91 -17.59 -12.40
C LYS A 2 2.17 -16.25 -13.10
N ASP A 3 1.19 -15.77 -13.90
CA ASP A 3 1.28 -14.42 -14.47
C ASP A 3 1.28 -13.38 -13.36
N PHE A 4 0.39 -13.55 -12.36
CA PHE A 4 0.37 -12.68 -11.19
C PHE A 4 -0.22 -13.34 -9.95
N SER A 5 0.08 -12.74 -8.80
CA SER A 5 -0.53 -13.07 -7.52
C SER A 5 -1.30 -11.86 -6.98
N ILE A 6 -2.53 -12.07 -6.52
CA ILE A 6 -3.35 -11.05 -5.87
C ILE A 6 -3.18 -11.20 -4.36
N VAL A 7 -2.56 -10.21 -3.73
CA VAL A 7 -2.22 -10.19 -2.31
C VAL A 7 -3.23 -9.34 -1.54
N ILE A 8 -3.95 -9.96 -0.61
CA ILE A 8 -4.98 -9.29 0.19
C ILE A 8 -4.71 -9.52 1.68
N ALA A 9 -4.52 -8.41 2.41
CA ALA A 9 -4.51 -8.42 3.87
C ALA A 9 -5.93 -8.21 4.38
N HIS A 10 -6.50 -9.24 5.01
CA HIS A 10 -7.87 -9.24 5.52
C HIS A 10 -7.90 -9.08 7.04
N ARG A 11 -8.81 -8.27 7.58
CA ARG A 11 -9.05 -8.15 9.01
C ARG A 11 -10.53 -7.93 9.33
N GLY A 12 -11.19 -8.99 9.79
CA GLY A 12 -12.52 -8.93 10.40
C GLY A 12 -13.69 -8.47 9.51
N ASP A 13 -13.51 -8.45 8.17
CA ASP A 13 -14.54 -8.09 7.21
C ASP A 13 -14.63 -9.13 6.07
N PRO A 14 -15.23 -10.31 6.31
CA PRO A 14 -15.36 -11.34 5.28
C PRO A 14 -16.23 -10.92 4.10
N MET A 15 -17.21 -10.03 4.29
CA MET A 15 -18.03 -9.51 3.20
C MET A 15 -17.21 -8.63 2.25
N GLY A 16 -16.39 -7.72 2.80
CA GLY A 16 -15.48 -6.92 1.99
C GLY A 16 -14.52 -7.81 1.22
N LEU A 17 -13.91 -8.80 1.88
CA LEU A 17 -13.03 -9.77 1.22
C LEU A 17 -13.73 -10.51 0.08
N TRP A 18 -14.95 -10.99 0.33
CA TRP A 18 -15.75 -11.67 -0.69
C TRP A 18 -16.05 -10.76 -1.87
N ALA A 19 -16.47 -9.51 -1.62
CA ALA A 19 -16.77 -8.54 -2.66
C ALA A 19 -15.55 -8.22 -3.50
N THR A 20 -14.37 -8.04 -2.87
CA THR A 20 -13.10 -7.82 -3.56
C THR A 20 -12.75 -9.00 -4.47
N ILE A 21 -12.76 -10.23 -3.95
CA ILE A 21 -12.48 -11.44 -4.73
C ILE A 21 -13.49 -11.58 -5.87
N HIS A 22 -14.79 -11.37 -5.59
CA HIS A 22 -15.82 -11.53 -6.61
C HIS A 22 -15.67 -10.52 -7.76
N SER A 23 -15.32 -9.27 -7.47
CA SER A 23 -15.04 -8.28 -8.51
C SER A 23 -13.83 -8.68 -9.38
N CYS A 24 -12.76 -9.21 -8.75
CA CYS A 24 -11.61 -9.74 -9.49
C CYS A 24 -12.01 -10.92 -10.39
N GLU A 25 -12.82 -11.86 -9.89
CA GLU A 25 -13.28 -13.02 -10.65
C GLU A 25 -14.19 -12.63 -11.84
N ILE A 26 -15.00 -11.58 -11.68
CA ILE A 26 -15.81 -11.04 -12.79
C ILE A 26 -14.88 -10.45 -13.86
N ASP A 27 -13.88 -9.65 -13.47
CA ASP A 27 -12.96 -9.02 -14.41
C ASP A 27 -12.08 -10.04 -15.13
N LEU A 28 -11.66 -11.09 -14.42
CA LEU A 28 -10.80 -12.15 -14.96
C LEU A 28 -11.56 -13.25 -15.71
N LYS A 29 -12.90 -13.20 -15.74
CA LYS A 29 -13.71 -14.21 -16.42
C LYS A 29 -13.41 -14.24 -17.91
N GLY A 30 -13.01 -15.42 -18.38
CA GLY A 30 -12.65 -15.63 -19.78
C GLY A 30 -11.27 -15.09 -20.18
N SER A 31 -10.47 -14.60 -19.25
CA SER A 31 -9.06 -14.32 -19.49
C SER A 31 -8.24 -15.61 -19.55
N ASN A 32 -7.10 -15.55 -20.20
CA ASN A 32 -6.13 -16.68 -20.24
C ASN A 32 -5.03 -16.52 -19.17
N TYR A 33 -5.19 -15.62 -18.21
CA TYR A 33 -4.18 -15.41 -17.17
C TYR A 33 -4.16 -16.57 -16.17
N ASP A 34 -2.95 -17.02 -15.86
CA ASP A 34 -2.69 -17.95 -14.77
C ASP A 34 -2.37 -17.18 -13.49
N TYR A 35 -3.31 -17.10 -12.53
CA TYR A 35 -3.20 -16.28 -11.33
C TYR A 35 -3.56 -17.05 -10.05
N GLU A 36 -3.24 -16.43 -8.93
CA GLU A 36 -3.54 -16.96 -7.61
C GLU A 36 -3.88 -15.84 -6.62
N TYR A 37 -4.55 -16.22 -5.54
CA TYR A 37 -4.78 -15.35 -4.37
C TYR A 37 -3.83 -15.74 -3.23
N CYS A 38 -3.17 -14.74 -2.65
CA CYS A 38 -2.39 -14.85 -1.44
C CYS A 38 -3.08 -14.04 -0.33
N ILE A 39 -3.74 -14.71 0.61
CA ILE A 39 -4.59 -14.07 1.61
C ILE A 39 -3.93 -14.17 2.99
N VAL A 40 -3.79 -13.03 3.67
CA VAL A 40 -3.37 -12.97 5.07
C VAL A 40 -4.56 -12.56 5.93
N ALA A 41 -5.10 -13.52 6.66
CA ALA A 41 -6.15 -13.31 7.65
C ALA A 41 -5.51 -12.79 8.94
N ASN A 42 -5.56 -11.47 9.12
CA ASN A 42 -4.79 -10.71 10.09
C ASN A 42 -5.61 -10.45 11.36
N GLY A 43 -5.31 -11.15 12.45
CA GLY A 43 -5.95 -10.95 13.75
C GLY A 43 -7.25 -11.73 13.94
N GLU A 44 -7.32 -12.96 13.45
CA GLU A 44 -8.53 -13.82 13.57
C GLU A 44 -8.92 -14.11 15.03
N GLY A 45 -7.95 -14.21 15.95
CA GLY A 45 -8.22 -14.36 17.37
C GLY A 45 -8.85 -13.13 18.03
N GLU A 46 -8.69 -11.94 17.42
CA GLU A 46 -9.23 -10.65 17.89
C GLU A 46 -10.60 -10.32 17.26
N SER A 47 -10.97 -11.01 16.19
CA SER A 47 -12.14 -10.70 15.35
C SER A 47 -13.48 -10.84 16.07
N LYS A 48 -13.56 -11.53 17.21
CA LYS A 48 -14.77 -11.62 18.05
C LYS A 48 -15.31 -10.25 18.50
N LYS A 49 -14.44 -9.22 18.56
CA LYS A 49 -14.81 -7.84 18.90
C LYS A 49 -15.20 -6.98 17.67
N VAL A 50 -14.87 -7.43 16.46
CA VAL A 50 -14.97 -6.65 15.21
C VAL A 50 -16.06 -7.18 14.29
N ARG A 51 -16.85 -8.18 14.70
CA ARG A 51 -17.93 -8.75 13.89
C ARG A 51 -19.00 -7.72 13.53
N ARG A 52 -18.80 -7.01 12.42
CA ARG A 52 -19.72 -5.97 11.93
C ARG A 52 -20.76 -6.43 10.92
N SER A 53 -20.64 -7.59 10.34
CA SER A 53 -21.68 -8.08 9.43
C SER A 53 -21.76 -9.61 9.46
N HIS A 54 -22.64 -10.13 10.27
CA HIS A 54 -23.14 -11.47 10.04
C HIS A 54 -24.18 -11.43 8.91
N VAL A 55 -23.73 -11.28 7.69
CA VAL A 55 -24.57 -11.76 6.59
C VAL A 55 -24.49 -13.28 6.67
N ALA A 56 -25.59 -13.89 7.04
CA ALA A 56 -25.65 -15.34 7.19
C ALA A 56 -25.06 -16.03 5.95
N GLY A 57 -23.99 -16.76 6.14
CA GLY A 57 -23.42 -17.61 5.10
C GLY A 57 -22.13 -17.15 4.43
N VAL A 58 -21.60 -15.96 4.74
CA VAL A 58 -20.26 -15.52 4.24
C VAL A 58 -19.30 -15.43 5.42
N ASP A 59 -18.38 -16.36 5.49
CA ASP A 59 -17.28 -16.39 6.43
C ASP A 59 -15.95 -16.69 5.70
N LEU A 60 -14.85 -16.47 6.38
CA LEU A 60 -13.52 -16.65 5.81
C LEU A 60 -13.30 -18.10 5.33
N GLU A 61 -13.76 -19.10 6.08
CA GLU A 61 -13.55 -20.51 5.73
C GLU A 61 -14.23 -20.87 4.40
N ARG A 62 -15.44 -20.38 4.16
CA ARG A 62 -16.14 -20.58 2.88
C ARG A 62 -15.46 -19.91 1.72
N ILE A 63 -14.94 -18.69 1.93
CA ILE A 63 -14.17 -17.97 0.91
C ILE A 63 -12.91 -18.76 0.54
N LEU A 64 -12.15 -19.19 1.53
CA LEU A 64 -10.94 -19.98 1.32
C LEU A 64 -11.25 -21.34 0.66
N HIS A 65 -12.33 -21.98 1.05
CA HIS A 65 -12.80 -23.22 0.43
C HIS A 65 -13.16 -23.01 -1.05
N PHE A 66 -13.87 -21.92 -1.37
CA PHE A 66 -14.19 -21.56 -2.77
C PHE A 66 -12.92 -21.38 -3.60
N LEU A 67 -11.95 -20.61 -3.12
CA LEU A 67 -10.68 -20.40 -3.82
C LEU A 67 -9.87 -21.69 -3.96
N HIS A 68 -9.87 -22.53 -2.94
CA HIS A 68 -9.21 -23.85 -3.00
C HIS A 68 -9.85 -24.76 -4.05
N LYS A 69 -11.18 -24.86 -4.05
CA LYS A 69 -11.93 -25.69 -5.02
C LYS A 69 -11.77 -25.19 -6.47
N SER A 70 -11.61 -23.90 -6.67
CA SER A 70 -11.36 -23.32 -7.99
C SER A 70 -9.90 -23.41 -8.42
N GLY A 71 -8.99 -23.93 -7.58
CA GLY A 71 -7.55 -24.02 -7.85
C GLY A 71 -6.83 -22.66 -7.86
N LYS A 72 -7.47 -21.63 -7.29
CA LYS A 72 -6.97 -20.23 -7.29
C LYS A 72 -6.37 -19.80 -5.96
N LEU A 73 -6.45 -20.61 -4.91
CA LEU A 73 -5.79 -20.35 -3.65
C LEU A 73 -4.30 -20.69 -3.75
N GLY A 74 -3.45 -19.66 -3.81
CA GLY A 74 -2.01 -19.84 -3.80
C GLY A 74 -1.47 -20.07 -2.40
N HIS A 75 -1.83 -19.15 -1.48
CA HIS A 75 -1.40 -19.23 -0.09
C HIS A 75 -2.38 -18.54 0.85
N THR A 76 -2.49 -19.07 2.06
CA THR A 76 -3.23 -18.44 3.17
C THR A 76 -2.40 -18.48 4.45
N THR A 77 -2.30 -17.33 5.12
CA THR A 77 -1.73 -17.22 6.46
C THR A 77 -2.81 -16.76 7.43
N LEU A 78 -3.01 -17.53 8.50
CA LEU A 78 -3.95 -17.19 9.57
C LEU A 78 -3.17 -16.69 10.79
N LEU A 79 -3.33 -15.44 11.15
CA LEU A 79 -2.69 -14.82 12.30
C LEU A 79 -3.71 -14.65 13.44
N GLN A 80 -3.39 -15.20 14.63
CA GLN A 80 -4.23 -15.05 15.82
C GLN A 80 -4.23 -13.59 16.34
N LYS A 81 -3.07 -12.93 16.31
CA LYS A 81 -2.91 -11.53 16.65
C LYS A 81 -2.69 -10.70 15.39
N SER A 82 -3.22 -9.48 15.40
CA SER A 82 -3.01 -8.56 14.28
C SER A 82 -1.60 -7.99 14.27
N ILE A 83 -1.08 -7.86 13.05
CA ILE A 83 0.14 -7.11 12.73
C ILE A 83 -0.24 -5.88 11.89
N SER A 84 0.71 -5.00 11.61
CA SER A 84 0.47 -3.83 10.76
C SER A 84 0.05 -4.22 9.33
N PRO A 85 -0.75 -3.39 8.64
CA PRO A 85 -1.13 -3.66 7.25
C PRO A 85 0.05 -3.91 6.31
N PRO A 86 1.13 -3.10 6.34
CA PRO A 86 2.31 -3.37 5.50
C PRO A 86 2.98 -4.71 5.84
N SER A 87 3.07 -5.08 7.12
CA SER A 87 3.63 -6.39 7.52
C SER A 87 2.76 -7.56 7.03
N ALA A 88 1.44 -7.41 7.07
CA ALA A 88 0.52 -8.42 6.54
C ALA A 88 0.66 -8.57 5.01
N ARG A 89 0.75 -7.45 4.27
CA ARG A 89 1.01 -7.47 2.84
C ARG A 89 2.37 -8.11 2.51
N GLN A 90 3.43 -7.75 3.27
CA GLN A 90 4.77 -8.35 3.12
C GLN A 90 4.72 -9.87 3.33
N LEU A 91 4.00 -10.34 4.35
CA LEU A 91 3.83 -11.77 4.61
C LEU A 91 3.12 -12.48 3.45
N GLY A 92 2.07 -11.86 2.90
CA GLY A 92 1.33 -12.39 1.74
C GLY A 92 2.20 -12.59 0.49
N THR A 93 3.30 -11.85 0.35
CA THR A 93 4.19 -11.97 -0.81
C THR A 93 5.22 -13.10 -0.70
N GLN A 94 5.47 -13.63 0.50
CA GLN A 94 6.54 -14.62 0.72
C GLN A 94 6.36 -15.91 -0.07
N MET A 95 5.10 -16.31 -0.30
CA MET A 95 4.75 -17.53 -1.04
C MET A 95 4.13 -17.25 -2.42
N ALA A 96 4.05 -15.98 -2.81
CA ALA A 96 3.52 -15.57 -4.11
C ALA A 96 4.40 -16.06 -5.26
N LYS A 97 3.78 -16.65 -6.29
CA LYS A 97 4.42 -17.27 -7.46
C LYS A 97 4.26 -16.44 -8.73
N GLY A 98 3.52 -15.33 -8.66
CA GLY A 98 3.26 -14.44 -9.79
C GLY A 98 4.50 -13.67 -10.22
N LYS A 99 4.58 -13.41 -11.52
CA LYS A 99 5.54 -12.46 -12.11
C LYS A 99 5.25 -11.02 -11.62
N TYR A 100 3.97 -10.70 -11.44
CA TYR A 100 3.50 -9.45 -10.87
C TYR A 100 2.74 -9.71 -9.57
N LEU A 101 2.85 -8.78 -8.63
CA LEU A 101 2.14 -8.79 -7.35
C LEU A 101 1.11 -7.66 -7.39
N PHE A 102 -0.17 -8.01 -7.35
CA PHE A 102 -1.28 -7.06 -7.23
C PHE A 102 -1.71 -6.99 -5.78
N PHE A 103 -1.71 -5.80 -5.20
CA PHE A 103 -2.17 -5.54 -3.84
C PHE A 103 -3.52 -4.86 -3.90
N LEU A 104 -4.48 -5.42 -3.18
CA LEU A 104 -5.81 -4.85 -3.03
C LEU A 104 -6.18 -4.85 -1.55
N ASP A 105 -6.82 -3.78 -1.09
CA ASP A 105 -7.48 -3.79 0.20
C ASP A 105 -8.71 -4.71 0.15
N ASN A 106 -9.02 -5.35 1.27
CA ASN A 106 -10.13 -6.33 1.36
C ASN A 106 -11.53 -5.73 1.24
N HIS A 107 -11.65 -4.47 0.84
CA HIS A 107 -12.89 -3.74 0.63
C HIS A 107 -12.81 -2.85 -0.63
N CYS A 108 -12.04 -3.31 -1.63
CA CYS A 108 -11.93 -2.68 -2.93
C CYS A 108 -12.68 -3.50 -3.99
N LEU A 109 -13.31 -2.82 -4.94
CA LEU A 109 -13.83 -3.45 -6.15
C LEU A 109 -13.03 -2.97 -7.34
N VAL A 110 -12.58 -3.87 -8.20
CA VAL A 110 -11.90 -3.50 -9.43
C VAL A 110 -12.89 -3.19 -10.55
N ASP A 111 -12.56 -2.22 -11.39
CA ASP A 111 -13.38 -1.89 -12.57
C ASP A 111 -13.11 -2.88 -13.71
N LYS A 112 -13.93 -2.77 -14.75
CA LYS A 112 -13.83 -3.62 -15.94
C LYS A 112 -12.47 -3.47 -16.65
N ASN A 113 -11.87 -4.58 -17.01
CA ASN A 113 -10.55 -4.70 -17.66
C ASN A 113 -9.37 -4.28 -16.77
N TYR A 114 -9.53 -4.23 -15.46
CA TYR A 114 -8.49 -3.81 -14.52
C TYR A 114 -7.19 -4.60 -14.71
N PHE A 115 -7.23 -5.92 -14.60
CA PHE A 115 -6.03 -6.75 -14.72
C PHE A 115 -5.46 -6.72 -16.13
N ARG A 116 -6.31 -6.78 -17.16
CA ARG A 116 -5.84 -6.76 -18.55
C ARG A 116 -5.15 -5.45 -18.88
N ARG A 117 -5.68 -4.32 -18.39
CA ARG A 117 -5.09 -3.00 -18.59
C ARG A 117 -3.75 -2.88 -17.85
N ALA A 118 -3.69 -3.26 -16.59
CA ALA A 118 -2.45 -3.25 -15.83
C ALA A 118 -1.35 -4.11 -16.47
N MET A 119 -1.68 -5.31 -16.92
CA MET A 119 -0.72 -6.19 -17.62
C MET A 119 -0.23 -5.58 -18.92
N TYR A 120 -1.12 -4.99 -19.71
CA TYR A 120 -0.76 -4.26 -20.93
C TYR A 120 0.21 -3.10 -20.63
N ASP A 121 -0.05 -2.32 -19.58
CA ASP A 121 0.78 -1.18 -19.19
C ASP A 121 2.17 -1.62 -18.75
N PHE A 122 2.29 -2.67 -17.94
CA PHE A 122 3.58 -3.25 -17.58
C PHE A 122 4.41 -3.67 -18.79
N GLU A 123 3.78 -4.34 -19.76
CA GLU A 123 4.45 -4.81 -20.96
C GLU A 123 4.85 -3.66 -21.88
N LYS A 124 3.95 -2.71 -22.08
CA LYS A 124 4.16 -1.62 -23.04
C LYS A 124 5.14 -0.56 -22.56
N PHE A 125 5.07 -0.19 -21.26
CA PHE A 125 5.84 0.94 -20.72
C PHE A 125 7.03 0.52 -19.86
N GLY A 126 7.19 -0.78 -19.60
CA GLY A 126 8.32 -1.32 -18.83
C GLY A 126 8.34 -0.91 -17.37
N MET A 127 7.21 -0.48 -16.80
CA MET A 127 7.06 0.02 -15.43
C MET A 127 7.53 -0.99 -14.40
N ASP A 128 8.06 -0.49 -13.26
CA ASP A 128 8.37 -1.35 -12.12
C ASP A 128 7.20 -1.47 -11.16
N MET A 129 6.45 -0.38 -10.98
CA MET A 129 5.26 -0.29 -10.14
C MET A 129 4.18 0.55 -10.83
N LEU A 130 2.93 0.14 -10.65
CA LEU A 130 1.75 0.78 -11.22
C LEU A 130 0.68 0.94 -10.15
N HIS A 131 0.28 2.18 -9.90
CA HIS A 131 -0.86 2.52 -9.06
C HIS A 131 -2.13 2.63 -9.88
N SER A 132 -3.24 2.32 -9.25
CA SER A 132 -4.57 2.55 -9.79
C SER A 132 -5.23 3.77 -9.18
N THR A 133 -6.06 4.43 -9.96
CA THR A 133 -6.92 5.52 -9.50
C THR A 133 -7.93 4.99 -8.49
N THR A 134 -8.01 5.64 -7.34
CA THR A 134 -8.97 5.31 -6.28
C THR A 134 -10.23 6.14 -6.43
N LYS A 135 -11.39 5.49 -6.55
CA LYS A 135 -12.70 6.14 -6.42
C LYS A 135 -13.35 5.70 -5.11
N PHE A 136 -13.78 6.64 -4.30
CA PHE A 136 -14.46 6.31 -3.05
C PHE A 136 -15.96 6.14 -3.29
N PHE A 137 -16.54 5.11 -2.65
CA PHE A 137 -18.00 4.90 -2.71
C PHE A 137 -18.78 5.99 -1.98
N GLU A 138 -18.18 6.58 -0.96
CA GLU A 138 -18.77 7.65 -0.15
C GLU A 138 -18.53 9.02 -0.78
N GLY A 139 -19.15 9.29 -1.91
CA GLY A 139 -19.07 10.57 -2.61
C GLY A 139 -18.26 10.49 -3.91
N ASP A 140 -18.24 11.62 -4.63
CA ASP A 140 -17.56 11.73 -5.92
C ASP A 140 -16.04 11.99 -5.79
N ILE A 141 -15.45 11.51 -4.69
CA ILE A 141 -14.02 11.74 -4.44
C ILE A 141 -13.22 10.74 -5.27
N VAL A 142 -12.34 11.29 -6.11
CA VAL A 142 -11.38 10.56 -6.92
C VAL A 142 -9.99 10.96 -6.48
N CYS A 143 -9.13 9.97 -6.22
CA CYS A 143 -7.71 10.20 -5.89
C CYS A 143 -6.85 9.56 -6.96
N TYR A 144 -5.99 10.37 -7.55
CA TYR A 144 -4.96 9.96 -8.48
C TYR A 144 -3.63 9.77 -7.75
N GLU A 145 -2.63 10.59 -8.04
CA GLU A 145 -1.35 10.54 -7.34
C GLU A 145 -1.38 11.27 -5.99
N TYR A 146 -0.34 11.08 -5.20
CA TYR A 146 -0.06 11.86 -4.01
C TYR A 146 0.88 13.02 -4.33
N ARG A 147 0.45 14.25 -3.99
CA ARG A 147 1.28 15.45 -3.99
C ARG A 147 2.02 15.55 -2.67
N LEU A 148 3.34 15.46 -2.71
CA LEU A 148 4.15 15.39 -1.52
C LEU A 148 4.13 16.71 -0.75
N LYS A 149 3.87 16.63 0.55
CA LYS A 149 3.95 17.75 1.52
C LYS A 149 4.85 17.34 2.69
N LEU A 150 6.02 16.83 2.36
CA LEU A 150 6.91 16.17 3.32
C LEU A 150 7.34 17.09 4.45
N GLU A 151 7.52 18.40 4.18
CA GLU A 151 7.96 19.38 5.18
C GLU A 151 6.94 19.62 6.30
N LYS A 152 5.65 19.32 6.07
CA LYS A 152 4.62 19.54 7.08
C LYS A 152 4.48 18.37 8.04
N ASN A 153 4.51 17.15 7.55
CA ASN A 153 4.23 15.96 8.36
C ASN A 153 4.68 14.65 7.70
N PHE A 154 5.56 14.71 6.72
CA PHE A 154 5.97 13.57 5.90
C PHE A 154 4.79 12.84 5.23
N TRP A 155 3.79 13.60 4.83
CA TRP A 155 2.56 13.12 4.21
C TRP A 155 2.36 13.71 2.82
N ALA A 156 1.25 13.39 2.21
CA ALA A 156 0.86 13.89 0.90
C ALA A 156 -0.64 14.20 0.84
N ASP A 157 -1.02 15.12 -0.01
CA ASP A 157 -2.41 15.34 -0.39
C ASP A 157 -2.72 14.54 -1.66
N SER A 158 -3.93 13.98 -1.73
CA SER A 158 -4.40 13.33 -2.94
C SER A 158 -4.69 14.36 -4.04
N ALA A 159 -4.18 14.14 -5.25
CA ALA A 159 -4.60 14.88 -6.43
C ALA A 159 -6.01 14.43 -6.85
N THR A 160 -6.89 15.39 -7.12
CA THR A 160 -8.27 15.14 -7.54
C THR A 160 -8.47 15.23 -9.07
N SER A 161 -7.40 15.55 -9.79
CA SER A 161 -7.34 15.56 -11.26
C SER A 161 -6.05 14.90 -11.72
N PRO A 162 -6.06 14.13 -12.81
CA PRO A 162 -4.86 13.52 -13.35
C PRO A 162 -4.02 14.52 -14.12
N LYS A 163 -2.74 14.21 -14.35
CA LYS A 163 -1.86 14.96 -15.24
C LYS A 163 -2.11 14.61 -16.72
N ASP A 164 -2.54 13.40 -16.99
CA ASP A 164 -2.97 12.92 -18.31
C ASP A 164 -4.25 12.08 -18.11
N ASP A 165 -5.27 12.36 -18.90
CA ASP A 165 -6.58 11.68 -18.77
C ASP A 165 -6.62 10.27 -19.40
N PHE A 166 -5.63 9.93 -20.23
CA PHE A 166 -5.70 8.74 -21.09
C PHE A 166 -4.51 7.81 -21.00
N ARG A 167 -3.39 8.28 -20.46
CA ARG A 167 -2.13 7.52 -20.45
C ARG A 167 -1.54 7.40 -19.07
N PRO A 168 -0.89 6.27 -18.76
CA PRO A 168 -0.08 6.19 -17.56
C PRO A 168 1.02 7.24 -17.55
N TYR A 169 1.26 7.84 -16.39
CA TYR A 169 2.33 8.82 -16.19
C TYR A 169 3.10 8.56 -14.88
N ARG A 170 4.33 9.07 -14.82
CA ARG A 170 5.20 8.90 -13.66
C ARG A 170 4.72 9.74 -12.48
N ILE A 171 4.80 9.16 -11.27
CA ILE A 171 4.42 9.80 -10.02
C ILE A 171 5.50 9.60 -8.96
N ALA A 172 5.50 10.47 -7.96
CA ALA A 172 6.33 10.34 -6.77
C ALA A 172 5.79 9.27 -5.82
N ALA A 173 4.48 9.30 -5.59
CA ALA A 173 3.78 8.38 -4.70
C ALA A 173 2.30 8.28 -5.08
N GLY A 174 1.66 7.18 -4.70
CA GLY A 174 0.25 6.90 -4.89
C GLY A 174 -0.39 6.19 -3.70
N GLY A 175 -1.72 6.01 -3.76
CA GLY A 175 -2.45 5.27 -2.74
C GLY A 175 -2.22 3.76 -2.83
N HIS A 176 -2.12 3.10 -1.69
CA HIS A 176 -1.86 1.66 -1.62
C HIS A 176 -3.13 0.80 -1.42
N GLY A 177 -4.30 1.36 -1.66
CA GLY A 177 -5.56 0.60 -1.69
C GLY A 177 -5.66 -0.35 -2.88
N GLY A 178 -4.98 0.02 -4.00
CA GLY A 178 -4.84 -0.80 -5.20
C GLY A 178 -3.56 -0.42 -5.97
N PHE A 179 -2.60 -1.33 -6.05
CA PHE A 179 -1.37 -1.16 -6.84
C PHE A 179 -0.80 -2.50 -7.25
N ALA A 180 0.11 -2.48 -8.22
CA ALA A 180 0.84 -3.65 -8.67
C ALA A 180 2.34 -3.35 -8.83
N VAL A 181 3.19 -4.37 -8.65
CA VAL A 181 4.64 -4.27 -8.76
C VAL A 181 5.21 -5.55 -9.36
N LYS A 182 6.30 -5.47 -10.10
CA LYS A 182 7.06 -6.65 -10.52
C LYS A 182 7.58 -7.41 -9.30
N ALA A 183 7.42 -8.72 -9.26
CA ALA A 183 7.79 -9.53 -8.10
C ALA A 183 9.32 -9.57 -7.85
N ASP A 184 10.13 -9.45 -8.88
CA ASP A 184 11.58 -9.33 -8.77
C ASP A 184 11.98 -7.97 -8.18
N VAL A 185 11.38 -6.89 -8.64
CA VAL A 185 11.56 -5.54 -8.07
C VAL A 185 11.14 -5.49 -6.60
N TRP A 186 10.00 -6.12 -6.25
CA TRP A 186 9.58 -6.25 -4.86
C TRP A 186 10.64 -6.92 -3.99
N ARG A 187 11.18 -8.03 -4.44
CA ARG A 187 12.25 -8.77 -3.73
C ARG A 187 13.55 -7.99 -3.64
N GLU A 188 13.99 -7.39 -4.75
CA GLU A 188 15.20 -6.57 -4.83
C GLU A 188 15.16 -5.38 -3.86
N THR A 189 14.02 -4.69 -3.80
CA THR A 189 13.84 -3.51 -2.92
C THR A 189 13.46 -3.88 -1.49
N GLY A 190 13.32 -5.17 -1.18
CA GLY A 190 12.97 -5.68 0.14
C GLY A 190 11.52 -5.40 0.57
N GLY A 191 10.62 -5.05 -0.37
CA GLY A 191 9.21 -4.85 -0.10
C GLY A 191 8.90 -3.83 1.00
N TYR A 192 7.83 -4.08 1.75
CA TYR A 192 7.55 -3.33 2.97
C TYR A 192 8.52 -3.70 4.11
N TRP A 193 8.74 -2.75 4.99
CA TRP A 193 9.49 -2.99 6.21
C TRP A 193 8.56 -3.39 7.36
N ASN A 194 8.91 -4.45 8.09
CA ASN A 194 8.09 -5.00 9.18
C ASN A 194 8.19 -4.21 10.50
N GLY A 195 8.97 -3.14 10.55
CA GLY A 195 9.10 -2.31 11.76
C GLY A 195 7.94 -1.34 12.00
N PHE A 196 7.05 -1.15 11.03
CA PHE A 196 5.85 -0.33 11.22
C PHE A 196 4.84 -1.02 12.13
N VAL A 197 4.22 -0.24 13.03
CA VAL A 197 3.17 -0.71 13.94
C VAL A 197 1.88 0.06 13.67
N GLY A 198 0.75 -0.64 13.52
CA GLY A 198 -0.51 0.02 13.20
C GLY A 198 -0.51 0.63 11.80
N TYR A 199 -0.96 1.87 11.67
CA TYR A 199 -1.15 2.58 10.40
C TYR A 199 -0.28 3.83 10.30
N GLY A 200 0.18 4.17 9.09
CA GLY A 200 0.83 5.42 8.71
C GLY A 200 2.30 5.26 8.32
N GLY A 201 2.74 6.10 7.40
CA GLY A 201 4.13 6.19 6.94
C GLY A 201 4.55 5.17 5.90
N GLU A 202 3.91 4.00 5.82
CA GLU A 202 4.31 2.89 4.96
C GLU A 202 4.21 3.20 3.46
N GLU A 203 3.19 3.94 3.04
CA GLU A 203 2.98 4.31 1.64
C GLU A 203 4.10 5.22 1.15
N MET A 204 4.34 6.32 1.88
CA MET A 204 5.43 7.25 1.56
C MET A 204 6.79 6.58 1.63
N TYR A 205 7.02 5.77 2.67
CA TYR A 205 8.25 4.99 2.78
C TYR A 205 8.48 4.13 1.54
N PHE A 206 7.47 3.36 1.11
CA PHE A 206 7.64 2.40 0.03
C PHE A 206 7.89 3.10 -1.30
N ASP A 207 7.06 4.06 -1.67
CA ASP A 207 7.13 4.75 -2.96
C ASP A 207 8.41 5.58 -3.11
N LEU A 208 8.77 6.34 -2.08
CA LEU A 208 10.01 7.12 -2.11
C LEU A 208 11.26 6.23 -2.11
N LYS A 209 11.24 5.12 -1.38
CA LYS A 209 12.29 4.12 -1.46
C LYS A 209 12.44 3.58 -2.88
N MET A 210 11.34 3.24 -3.55
CA MET A 210 11.37 2.78 -4.94
C MET A 210 12.09 3.80 -5.83
N ALA A 211 11.73 5.07 -5.73
CA ALA A 211 12.35 6.15 -6.50
C ALA A 211 13.84 6.34 -6.18
N MET A 212 14.23 6.22 -4.90
CA MET A 212 15.65 6.30 -4.48
C MET A 212 16.50 5.12 -4.96
N LEU A 213 15.88 4.01 -5.32
CA LEU A 213 16.50 2.82 -5.90
C LEU A 213 16.39 2.77 -7.43
N ASP A 214 16.15 3.92 -8.08
CA ASP A 214 15.96 4.07 -9.53
C ASP A 214 14.83 3.21 -10.11
N LYS A 215 13.84 2.84 -9.28
CA LYS A 215 12.63 2.15 -9.74
C LYS A 215 11.56 3.17 -10.15
N THR A 216 10.73 2.79 -11.08
CA THR A 216 9.72 3.67 -11.66
C THR A 216 8.35 3.43 -11.05
N ASN A 217 7.74 4.51 -10.52
CA ASN A 217 6.34 4.53 -10.09
C ASN A 217 5.48 5.19 -11.17
N TYR A 218 4.39 4.57 -11.54
CA TYR A 218 3.40 5.09 -12.46
C TYR A 218 2.00 5.03 -11.86
N ILE A 219 1.12 5.89 -12.34
CA ILE A 219 -0.31 5.72 -12.19
C ILE A 219 -0.96 5.68 -13.56
N ASP A 220 -1.98 4.84 -13.72
CA ASP A 220 -2.86 4.88 -14.87
C ASP A 220 -4.21 5.47 -14.45
N PRO A 221 -4.61 6.64 -14.99
CA PRO A 221 -5.86 7.31 -14.64
C PRO A 221 -7.10 6.51 -14.99
N LEU A 222 -6.99 5.57 -15.92
CA LEU A 222 -8.08 4.69 -16.36
C LEU A 222 -8.03 3.29 -15.72
N LEU A 223 -7.01 2.99 -14.91
CA LEU A 223 -6.96 1.80 -14.08
C LEU A 223 -7.66 2.10 -12.75
N ILE A 224 -8.92 1.75 -12.64
CA ILE A 224 -9.78 2.21 -11.55
C ILE A 224 -10.08 1.08 -10.57
N HIS A 225 -9.98 1.37 -9.28
CA HIS A 225 -10.60 0.59 -8.23
C HIS A 225 -11.51 1.46 -7.37
N TYR A 226 -12.61 0.87 -6.91
CA TYR A 226 -13.54 1.52 -5.99
C TYR A 226 -13.20 1.09 -4.58
N HIS A 227 -13.00 2.06 -3.69
CA HIS A 227 -12.59 1.84 -2.32
C HIS A 227 -13.70 2.21 -1.35
N TYR A 228 -14.09 1.28 -0.50
CA TYR A 228 -15.03 1.54 0.58
C TYR A 228 -14.29 2.05 1.81
N ALA A 229 -14.42 3.34 2.10
CA ALA A 229 -13.72 4.00 3.21
C ALA A 229 -14.40 3.82 4.58
N GLY A 230 -15.43 2.98 4.68
CA GLY A 230 -16.25 2.78 5.88
C GLY A 230 -15.48 2.58 7.18
N ALA A 231 -16.19 2.54 8.29
CA ALA A 231 -15.59 2.51 9.62
C ALA A 231 -14.57 1.38 9.78
N ARG A 232 -13.33 1.74 10.02
CA ARG A 232 -12.20 0.82 10.18
C ARG A 232 -12.09 0.33 11.63
N PRO A 233 -11.57 -0.87 11.87
CA PRO A 233 -11.46 -1.44 13.20
C PRO A 233 -10.33 -0.82 14.06
N TYR A 234 -9.63 0.21 13.56
CA TYR A 234 -8.51 0.87 14.25
C TYR A 234 -8.51 2.38 14.00
N ALA A 235 -7.95 3.12 14.95
CA ALA A 235 -7.70 4.55 14.76
C ALA A 235 -6.62 4.75 13.68
N ARG A 236 -6.88 5.66 12.74
CA ARG A 236 -5.99 5.88 11.58
C ARG A 236 -4.95 6.95 11.84
N HIS A 237 -5.38 8.11 12.28
CA HIS A 237 -4.55 9.30 12.37
C HIS A 237 -4.39 9.74 13.82
N TYR A 238 -3.32 10.47 14.09
CA TYR A 238 -3.06 11.12 15.38
C TYR A 238 -2.91 10.14 16.57
N THR A 239 -2.54 8.89 16.32
CA THR A 239 -2.10 7.95 17.35
C THR A 239 -0.60 8.02 17.56
N ASP A 240 -0.10 7.53 18.70
CA ASP A 240 1.35 7.42 18.93
C ASP A 240 2.03 6.58 17.85
N ASP A 241 1.41 5.46 17.44
CA ASP A 241 1.91 4.62 16.35
C ASP A 241 1.97 5.38 15.02
N PHE A 242 0.93 6.18 14.70
CA PHE A 242 0.92 6.99 13.49
C PHE A 242 2.08 7.98 13.46
N TYR A 243 2.26 8.77 14.51
CA TYR A 243 3.34 9.74 14.60
C TYR A 243 4.71 9.07 14.52
N LYS A 244 4.91 7.99 15.27
CA LYS A 244 6.14 7.21 15.25
C LYS A 244 6.44 6.65 13.86
N ASN A 245 5.46 6.07 13.18
CA ASN A 245 5.64 5.52 11.83
C ASN A 245 6.03 6.59 10.81
N MET A 246 5.42 7.79 10.88
CA MET A 246 5.78 8.90 10.00
C MET A 246 7.23 9.36 10.25
N MET A 247 7.64 9.47 11.53
CA MET A 247 9.01 9.80 11.91
C MET A 247 10.00 8.71 11.48
N MET A 248 9.65 7.42 11.62
CA MET A 248 10.48 6.31 11.13
C MET A 248 10.64 6.37 9.60
N SER A 249 9.56 6.63 8.87
CA SER A 249 9.61 6.79 7.42
C SER A 249 10.52 7.93 7.01
N ALA A 250 10.39 9.09 7.65
CA ALA A 250 11.25 10.26 7.42
C ALA A 250 12.72 9.94 7.70
N HIS A 251 13.01 9.25 8.82
CA HIS A 251 14.36 8.85 9.16
C HIS A 251 14.97 7.85 8.18
N ILE A 252 14.21 6.81 7.80
CA ILE A 252 14.72 5.79 6.87
C ILE A 252 15.02 6.41 5.51
N ILE A 253 14.13 7.24 4.99
CA ILE A 253 14.22 7.82 3.65
C ILE A 253 15.19 9.01 3.63
N GLY A 254 15.05 9.95 4.54
CA GLY A 254 15.74 11.26 4.51
C GLY A 254 16.84 11.43 5.56
N GLY A 255 17.02 10.49 6.49
CA GLY A 255 17.99 10.60 7.59
C GLY A 255 17.53 11.52 8.72
N GLU A 256 18.50 11.87 9.59
CA GLU A 256 18.23 12.66 10.79
C GLU A 256 17.61 14.03 10.49
N SER A 257 18.07 14.71 9.44
CA SER A 257 17.55 16.02 9.07
C SER A 257 16.04 15.99 8.80
N TRP A 258 15.55 14.95 8.12
CA TRP A 258 14.12 14.78 7.85
C TRP A 258 13.34 14.28 9.06
N LEU A 259 13.95 13.45 9.90
CA LEU A 259 13.36 13.06 11.19
C LEU A 259 13.06 14.30 12.04
N TYR A 260 14.04 15.21 12.21
CA TYR A 260 13.86 16.43 12.98
C TYR A 260 12.82 17.39 12.36
N LYS A 261 12.80 17.55 11.03
CA LYS A 261 11.75 18.35 10.35
C LYS A 261 10.34 17.85 10.67
N VAL A 262 10.13 16.53 10.62
CA VAL A 262 8.83 15.91 10.89
C VAL A 262 8.48 15.99 12.38
N TYR A 263 9.46 15.80 13.26
CA TYR A 263 9.27 16.01 14.70
C TYR A 263 8.83 17.44 15.02
N ASP A 264 9.51 18.46 14.47
CA ASP A 264 9.16 19.87 14.66
C ASP A 264 7.76 20.18 14.14
N ALA A 265 7.41 19.66 12.98
CA ALA A 265 6.07 19.82 12.40
C ALA A 265 4.98 19.20 13.30
N PHE A 266 5.21 18.02 13.86
CA PHE A 266 4.25 17.38 14.77
C PHE A 266 4.17 18.09 16.11
N SER A 267 5.29 18.49 16.68
CA SER A 267 5.36 19.18 17.95
C SER A 267 4.65 20.55 17.93
N THR A 268 4.68 21.21 16.76
CA THR A 268 4.08 22.54 16.56
C THR A 268 2.59 22.46 16.23
N ASN A 269 2.18 21.52 15.39
CA ASN A 269 0.86 21.57 14.72
C ASN A 269 -0.13 20.52 15.24
N TYR A 270 0.32 19.54 16.01
CA TYR A 270 -0.54 18.42 16.41
C TYR A 270 -0.53 18.17 17.92
N PRO A 271 -1.66 17.78 18.50
CA PRO A 271 -1.71 17.47 19.92
C PRO A 271 -0.87 16.25 20.24
N LYS A 272 -0.17 16.29 21.36
CA LYS A 272 0.45 15.09 21.94
C LYS A 272 -0.64 14.15 22.45
N ASN A 273 -0.41 12.86 22.27
CA ASN A 273 -1.24 11.79 22.83
C ASN A 273 -0.73 11.37 24.23
N LYS A 274 -0.60 10.05 24.45
CA LYS A 274 -0.08 9.48 25.70
C LYS A 274 1.42 9.71 25.84
N THR A 275 2.14 9.60 24.72
CA THR A 275 3.59 9.74 24.65
C THR A 275 3.96 11.11 24.08
N SER A 276 5.02 11.73 24.56
CA SER A 276 5.50 12.99 24.00
C SER A 276 6.04 12.77 22.59
N HIS A 277 5.93 13.78 21.71
CA HIS A 277 6.52 13.68 20.37
C HIS A 277 8.05 13.48 20.40
N TYR A 278 8.71 14.00 21.43
CA TYR A 278 10.15 13.79 21.64
C TYR A 278 10.47 12.32 21.92
N ASP A 279 9.74 11.67 22.82
CA ASP A 279 9.95 10.26 23.14
C ASP A 279 9.66 9.38 21.89
N LEU A 280 8.59 9.69 21.16
CA LEU A 280 8.27 9.01 19.90
C LEU A 280 9.36 9.19 18.84
N MET A 281 9.99 10.39 18.77
CA MET A 281 11.11 10.65 17.88
C MET A 281 12.34 9.82 18.25
N VAL A 282 12.67 9.74 19.54
CA VAL A 282 13.80 8.92 20.03
C VAL A 282 13.55 7.44 19.71
N GLU A 283 12.34 6.95 19.99
CA GLU A 283 11.96 5.57 19.63
C GLU A 283 12.06 5.34 18.11
N ALA A 284 11.55 6.26 17.30
CA ALA A 284 11.58 6.16 15.86
C ALA A 284 13.02 6.10 15.33
N TYR A 285 13.91 6.95 15.86
CA TYR A 285 15.34 6.95 15.51
C TYR A 285 15.97 5.58 15.78
N VAL A 286 15.82 5.08 17.01
CA VAL A 286 16.43 3.81 17.41
C VAL A 286 15.89 2.64 16.60
N GLN A 287 14.56 2.54 16.45
CA GLN A 287 13.93 1.42 15.76
C GLN A 287 14.23 1.38 14.26
N SER A 288 14.39 2.54 13.62
CA SER A 288 14.60 2.63 12.17
C SER A 288 16.06 2.73 11.73
N ALA A 289 17.02 2.83 12.67
CA ALA A 289 18.44 3.04 12.38
C ALA A 289 19.05 1.96 11.48
N GLU A 290 18.77 0.69 11.75
CA GLU A 290 19.27 -0.42 10.93
C GLU A 290 18.72 -0.33 9.50
N ARG A 291 17.42 -0.04 9.35
CA ARG A 291 16.79 0.09 8.03
C ARG A 291 17.30 1.30 7.28
N ARG A 292 17.56 2.42 7.96
CA ARG A 292 18.22 3.59 7.37
C ARG A 292 19.61 3.24 6.87
N ASN A 293 20.42 2.57 7.69
CA ASN A 293 21.76 2.14 7.31
C ASN A 293 21.76 1.18 6.11
N TRP A 294 20.78 0.28 6.05
CA TRP A 294 20.60 -0.58 4.87
C TRP A 294 20.31 0.24 3.61
N LEU A 295 19.31 1.14 3.67
CA LEU A 295 18.91 1.93 2.50
C LEU A 295 20.04 2.85 2.03
N SER A 296 20.75 3.49 2.94
CA SER A 296 21.86 4.41 2.60
C SER A 296 23.00 3.75 1.84
N LYS A 297 23.17 2.43 1.95
CA LYS A 297 24.20 1.67 1.23
C LYS A 297 23.83 1.29 -0.19
N ILE A 298 22.52 1.25 -0.50
CA ILE A 298 22.03 0.77 -1.78
C ILE A 298 21.27 1.83 -2.59
N GLN A 299 20.91 2.97 -1.98
CA GLN A 299 20.22 4.06 -2.67
C GLN A 299 21.10 4.69 -3.74
N SER A 300 20.54 4.97 -4.90
CA SER A 300 21.22 5.67 -6.01
C SER A 300 21.25 7.18 -5.79
N ARG A 301 20.26 7.72 -5.06
CA ARG A 301 20.07 9.15 -4.79
C ARG A 301 19.60 9.38 -3.36
N SER A 302 19.91 10.57 -2.85
CA SER A 302 19.31 11.07 -1.61
C SER A 302 17.84 11.47 -1.83
N LEU A 303 17.08 11.63 -0.73
CA LEU A 303 15.72 12.15 -0.81
C LEU A 303 15.69 13.57 -1.41
N ASP A 304 16.61 14.44 -1.02
CA ASP A 304 16.64 15.83 -1.51
C ASP A 304 16.92 15.88 -3.02
N GLU A 305 17.79 15.02 -3.55
CA GLU A 305 18.01 14.89 -4.99
C GLU A 305 16.75 14.35 -5.71
N GLN A 306 16.09 13.36 -5.13
CA GLN A 306 14.88 12.79 -5.70
C GLN A 306 13.71 13.79 -5.72
N LEU A 307 13.57 14.62 -4.67
CA LEU A 307 12.53 15.65 -4.61
C LEU A 307 12.74 16.74 -5.67
N ARG A 308 13.99 17.09 -6.01
CA ARG A 308 14.28 18.02 -7.12
C ARG A 308 13.81 17.42 -8.45
N LEU A 309 14.06 16.13 -8.70
CA LEU A 309 13.58 15.47 -9.91
C LEU A 309 12.05 15.43 -9.99
N PHE A 310 11.36 15.29 -8.87
CA PHE A 310 9.90 15.34 -8.85
C PHE A 310 9.37 16.77 -9.08
N SER A 311 10.04 17.81 -8.56
CA SER A 311 9.65 19.20 -8.84
C SER A 311 9.80 19.54 -10.32
N ASP A 312 10.82 19.02 -11.00
CA ASP A 312 11.02 19.22 -12.43
C ASP A 312 9.95 18.48 -13.27
N LEU A 313 9.42 17.35 -12.77
CA LEU A 313 8.30 16.65 -13.38
C LEU A 313 6.96 17.39 -13.21
N ASP A 314 6.81 18.19 -12.15
CA ASP A 314 5.63 19.04 -11.92
C ASP A 314 5.66 20.37 -12.69
N ILE A 315 6.84 20.81 -13.15
CA ILE A 315 7.04 22.07 -13.91
C ILE A 315 6.96 21.86 -15.43
N ALA A 316 7.02 20.63 -15.90
CA ALA A 316 7.12 20.31 -17.35
C ALA A 316 5.75 20.17 -18.06
N HIS A 317 4.68 20.82 -17.53
CA HIS A 317 3.38 20.88 -18.23
C HIS A 317 2.68 22.21 -18.06
#